data_0438b25a7e8a5cb04666d76e007a674a
#
_entry.id   0438b25a7e8a5cb04666d76e007a674a
#
_cell.length_a   1.000
_cell.length_b   1.000
_cell.length_c   1.000
_cell.angle_alpha   90.00
_cell.angle_beta   90.00
_cell.angle_gamma   90.00
#
_symmetry.space_group_name_H-M   'P 1'
#
loop_
_entity.id
_entity.type
_entity.pdbx_description
1 polymer ?
#
loop_
_entity_poly.entity_id
_entity_poly.type
_entity_poly.pdbx_seq_one_letter_code
_entity_poly.pdbx_strand_id
1 'polypeptide(L)'
;AYYRVIAPYKKLEELYGDEVEVRWNKNPLGMDEKTGAWTPDFDFADMKWADVIVLNNLSNFGGNYTARMVGKGKEFGKFVHYDTDDLLTNLYEGHRLYGVYQDKGLSEITKFIYKHSDLVTVTQRKFADRVASYCDHTLAILKNSIDYNLPCWNMPRMIHPRKKMCRFGWAGGIHHEQDVKYFAGVPHFVNQRLGRENCRWDFYGYPPPETPADDWQWDVWKSYRNILLKGFKGGKNWDIHYALGPD
;
A
#
# COMPACT_ATOMS: atom_id res chain seq x y z
N ALA A 1 -0.52 0.38 5.83
CA ALA A 1 -1.04 0.11 7.19
C ALA A 1 -1.39 1.39 7.96
N TYR A 2 -0.59 2.48 7.90
CA TYR A 2 -0.80 3.66 8.75
C TYR A 2 -2.22 4.25 8.65
N TYR A 3 -2.66 4.62 7.45
CA TYR A 3 -3.96 5.28 7.24
C TYR A 3 -5.17 4.37 7.43
N ARG A 4 -5.00 3.06 7.32
CA ARG A 4 -6.11 2.11 7.39
C ARG A 4 -6.23 1.43 8.75
N VAL A 5 -5.12 1.23 9.43
CA VAL A 5 -5.10 0.50 10.70
C VAL A 5 -4.58 1.39 11.82
N ILE A 6 -3.33 1.85 11.76
CA ILE A 6 -2.71 2.51 12.90
C ILE A 6 -3.47 3.79 13.30
N ALA A 7 -3.68 4.71 12.37
CA ALA A 7 -4.34 5.98 12.69
C ALA A 7 -5.81 5.80 13.13
N PRO A 8 -6.65 4.99 12.44
CA PRO A 8 -8.03 4.77 12.88
C PRO A 8 -8.13 4.12 14.28
N TYR A 9 -7.33 3.09 14.56
CA TYR A 9 -7.41 2.41 15.86
C TYR A 9 -6.84 3.24 17.01
N LYS A 10 -5.78 4.02 16.77
CA LYS A 10 -5.34 5.03 17.76
C LYS A 10 -6.43 6.05 18.05
N LYS A 11 -7.14 6.49 17.02
CA LYS A 11 -8.24 7.43 17.20
C LYS A 11 -9.44 6.81 17.90
N LEU A 12 -9.71 5.54 17.65
CA LEU A 12 -10.76 4.80 18.34
C LEU A 12 -10.45 4.69 19.84
N GLU A 13 -9.22 4.32 20.20
CA GLU A 13 -8.77 4.27 21.59
C GLU A 13 -8.80 5.64 22.27
N GLU A 14 -8.40 6.72 21.57
CA GLU A 14 -8.49 8.10 22.06
C GLU A 14 -9.94 8.51 22.39
N LEU A 15 -10.92 8.09 21.55
CA LEU A 15 -12.31 8.48 21.70
C LEU A 15 -13.09 7.59 22.69
N TYR A 16 -12.68 6.34 22.85
CA TYR A 16 -13.41 5.30 23.58
C TYR A 16 -12.50 4.51 24.52
N GLY A 17 -11.46 5.15 25.09
CA GLY A 17 -10.43 4.48 25.88
C GLY A 17 -10.96 3.71 27.12
N ASP A 18 -12.16 4.03 27.62
CA ASP A 18 -12.80 3.27 28.69
C ASP A 18 -13.42 1.95 28.17
N GLU A 19 -13.64 1.81 26.86
CA GLU A 19 -14.28 0.66 26.23
C GLU A 19 -13.33 -0.07 25.27
N VAL A 20 -12.28 0.60 24.77
CA VAL A 20 -11.39 0.09 23.73
C VAL A 20 -9.92 0.25 24.15
N GLU A 21 -9.23 -0.88 24.28
CA GLU A 21 -7.77 -0.92 24.44
C GLU A 21 -7.14 -1.52 23.17
N VAL A 22 -6.08 -0.89 22.64
CA VAL A 22 -5.40 -1.33 21.42
C VAL A 22 -3.95 -1.74 21.71
N ARG A 23 -3.60 -2.97 21.39
CA ARG A 23 -2.22 -3.47 21.44
C ARG A 23 -1.65 -3.67 20.05
N TRP A 24 -0.42 -3.22 19.88
CA TRP A 24 0.31 -3.30 18.61
C TRP A 24 1.38 -4.37 18.71
N ASN A 25 1.21 -5.43 17.96
CA ASN A 25 2.21 -6.48 17.87
C ASN A 25 2.60 -6.72 16.41
N LYS A 26 3.87 -6.46 16.08
CA LYS A 26 4.40 -6.63 14.72
C LYS A 26 4.71 -8.09 14.39
N ASN A 27 4.96 -8.92 15.40
CA ASN A 27 5.34 -10.31 15.24
C ASN A 27 4.65 -11.23 16.25
N PRO A 28 3.31 -11.29 16.25
CA PRO A 28 2.56 -12.05 17.25
C PRO A 28 2.73 -13.57 17.17
N LEU A 29 3.33 -14.10 16.11
CA LEU A 29 3.67 -15.53 16.00
C LEU A 29 5.13 -15.86 16.34
N GLY A 30 5.94 -14.87 16.74
CA GLY A 30 7.31 -15.09 17.14
C GLY A 30 8.21 -15.67 16.03
N MET A 31 7.95 -15.33 14.79
CA MET A 31 8.78 -15.75 13.67
C MET A 31 10.10 -14.96 13.65
N ASP A 32 11.22 -15.63 13.48
CA ASP A 32 12.51 -14.97 13.28
C ASP A 32 12.51 -14.19 11.96
N GLU A 33 12.73 -12.88 12.02
CA GLU A 33 12.64 -11.99 10.86
C GLU A 33 13.72 -12.25 9.79
N LYS A 34 14.87 -12.82 10.20
CA LYS A 34 16.00 -13.08 9.29
C LYS A 34 15.88 -14.43 8.60
N THR A 35 15.49 -15.45 9.35
CA THR A 35 15.44 -16.82 8.87
C THR A 35 14.06 -17.26 8.42
N GLY A 36 13.01 -16.57 8.84
CA GLY A 36 11.63 -16.99 8.65
C GLY A 36 11.25 -18.21 9.49
N ALA A 37 12.13 -18.65 10.40
CA ALA A 37 11.87 -19.80 11.24
C ALA A 37 10.90 -19.46 12.37
N TRP A 38 10.07 -20.43 12.74
CA TRP A 38 9.16 -20.30 13.87
C TRP A 38 9.91 -20.59 15.17
N THR A 39 9.76 -19.72 16.16
CA THR A 39 10.29 -20.01 17.50
C THR A 39 9.29 -20.90 18.24
N PRO A 40 9.74 -22.01 18.85
CA PRO A 40 8.85 -22.98 19.48
C PRO A 40 8.15 -22.46 20.76
N ASP A 41 8.72 -21.47 21.41
CA ASP A 41 8.25 -20.94 22.71
C ASP A 41 7.33 -19.73 22.55
N PHE A 42 6.46 -19.75 21.57
CA PHE A 42 5.61 -18.60 21.27
C PHE A 42 4.47 -18.45 22.28
N ASP A 43 4.46 -17.33 22.97
CA ASP A 43 3.36 -16.94 23.84
C ASP A 43 2.31 -16.11 23.07
N PHE A 44 1.21 -16.74 22.71
CA PHE A 44 0.06 -16.07 22.07
C PHE A 44 -0.68 -15.11 23.01
N ALA A 45 -0.01 -14.50 23.98
CA ALA A 45 -0.64 -13.70 25.02
C ALA A 45 -1.54 -12.60 24.45
N ASP A 46 -1.02 -11.80 23.50
CA ASP A 46 -1.80 -10.73 22.89
C ASP A 46 -3.00 -11.25 22.09
N MET A 47 -2.84 -12.37 21.38
CA MET A 47 -3.96 -12.97 20.64
C MET A 47 -5.02 -13.55 21.57
N LYS A 48 -4.60 -14.15 22.69
CA LYS A 48 -5.53 -14.68 23.70
C LYS A 48 -6.23 -13.56 24.46
N TRP A 49 -5.51 -12.48 24.71
CA TRP A 49 -6.04 -11.30 25.38
C TRP A 49 -7.09 -10.56 24.52
N ALA A 50 -6.83 -10.36 23.25
CA ALA A 50 -7.69 -9.58 22.36
C ALA A 50 -9.06 -10.23 22.17
N ASP A 51 -10.12 -9.44 22.06
CA ASP A 51 -11.42 -9.88 21.56
C ASP A 51 -11.48 -9.84 20.04
N VAL A 52 -10.80 -8.85 19.45
CA VAL A 52 -10.71 -8.64 18.01
C VAL A 52 -9.25 -8.62 17.55
N ILE A 53 -8.94 -9.44 16.56
CA ILE A 53 -7.62 -9.48 15.92
C ILE A 53 -7.74 -8.81 14.57
N VAL A 54 -7.00 -7.71 14.38
CA VAL A 54 -6.98 -6.95 13.12
C VAL A 54 -5.73 -7.26 12.33
N LEU A 55 -5.90 -7.73 11.10
CA LEU A 55 -4.82 -8.06 10.17
C LEU A 55 -4.91 -7.15 8.95
N ASN A 56 -3.78 -6.60 8.53
CA ASN A 56 -3.74 -5.74 7.35
C ASN A 56 -2.80 -6.32 6.29
N ASN A 57 -3.34 -6.59 5.11
CA ASN A 57 -2.64 -7.17 3.97
C ASN A 57 -1.92 -8.51 4.30
N LEU A 58 -1.18 -9.05 3.33
CA LEU A 58 -0.28 -10.17 3.59
C LEU A 58 0.99 -9.66 4.27
N SER A 59 1.44 -10.35 5.30
CA SER A 59 2.71 -10.02 5.94
C SER A 59 3.89 -10.24 4.99
N ASN A 60 4.99 -9.54 5.23
CA ASN A 60 6.23 -9.67 4.48
C ASN A 60 6.85 -11.10 4.55
N PHE A 61 6.41 -11.91 5.50
CA PHE A 61 6.84 -13.31 5.70
C PHE A 61 6.07 -14.30 4.80
N GLY A 62 5.34 -13.78 3.82
CA GLY A 62 4.49 -14.57 2.94
C GLY A 62 3.10 -14.83 3.53
N GLY A 63 2.17 -15.19 2.66
CA GLY A 63 0.76 -15.37 3.02
C GLY A 63 0.51 -16.39 4.13
N ASN A 64 1.40 -17.37 4.31
CA ASN A 64 1.30 -18.37 5.37
C ASN A 64 1.26 -17.76 6.77
N TYR A 65 1.97 -16.66 7.00
CA TYR A 65 1.94 -15.99 8.29
C TYR A 65 0.54 -15.45 8.60
N THR A 66 -0.04 -14.66 7.69
CA THR A 66 -1.38 -14.09 7.87
C THR A 66 -2.45 -15.20 7.97
N ALA A 67 -2.35 -16.25 7.14
CA ALA A 67 -3.27 -17.38 7.23
C ALA A 67 -3.20 -18.11 8.58
N ARG A 68 -2.00 -18.25 9.15
CA ARG A 68 -1.82 -18.82 10.50
C ARG A 68 -2.43 -17.92 11.59
N MET A 69 -2.28 -16.60 11.45
CA MET A 69 -2.92 -15.65 12.37
C MET A 69 -4.44 -15.80 12.34
N VAL A 70 -5.03 -15.91 11.15
CA VAL A 70 -6.46 -16.19 10.99
C VAL A 70 -6.82 -17.51 11.69
N GLY A 71 -6.10 -18.59 11.39
CA GLY A 71 -6.34 -19.91 12.00
C GLY A 71 -6.25 -19.89 13.53
N LYS A 72 -5.21 -19.27 14.08
CA LYS A 72 -5.03 -19.16 15.54
C LYS A 72 -6.07 -18.27 16.20
N GLY A 73 -6.44 -17.16 15.54
CA GLY A 73 -7.53 -16.33 16.03
C GLY A 73 -8.85 -17.11 16.15
N LYS A 74 -9.18 -17.91 15.14
CA LYS A 74 -10.37 -18.79 15.16
C LYS A 74 -10.25 -19.89 16.23
N GLU A 75 -9.08 -20.52 16.38
CA GLU A 75 -8.82 -21.51 17.42
C GLU A 75 -9.05 -20.95 18.83
N PHE A 76 -8.70 -19.69 19.06
CA PHE A 76 -8.92 -19.00 20.33
C PHE A 76 -10.33 -18.37 20.47
N GLY A 77 -11.22 -18.59 19.50
CA GLY A 77 -12.57 -18.03 19.50
C GLY A 77 -12.61 -16.51 19.35
N LYS A 78 -11.59 -15.91 18.73
CA LYS A 78 -11.49 -14.46 18.54
C LYS A 78 -12.18 -14.00 17.26
N PHE A 79 -12.69 -12.77 17.27
CA PHE A 79 -13.18 -12.13 16.06
C PHE A 79 -12.00 -11.69 15.19
N VAL A 80 -11.93 -12.17 13.96
CA VAL A 80 -10.85 -11.88 13.03
C VAL A 80 -11.32 -10.88 11.97
N HIS A 81 -10.73 -9.69 11.98
CA HIS A 81 -10.93 -8.65 10.97
C HIS A 81 -9.71 -8.60 10.04
N TYR A 82 -9.95 -8.86 8.76
CA TYR A 82 -8.93 -8.70 7.71
C TYR A 82 -9.19 -7.45 6.88
N ASP A 83 -8.25 -6.52 6.89
CA ASP A 83 -8.31 -5.28 6.12
C ASP A 83 -7.33 -5.30 4.96
N THR A 84 -7.77 -4.89 3.76
CA THR A 84 -6.89 -4.82 2.59
C THR A 84 -7.28 -3.71 1.62
N ASP A 85 -6.28 -3.08 1.02
CA ASP A 85 -6.41 -2.05 -0.01
C ASP A 85 -5.96 -2.54 -1.40
N ASP A 86 -5.34 -3.72 -1.48
CA ASP A 86 -4.81 -4.29 -2.72
C ASP A 86 -5.55 -5.55 -3.16
N LEU A 87 -6.02 -5.58 -4.43
CA LEU A 87 -6.67 -6.73 -5.04
C LEU A 87 -5.63 -7.74 -5.55
N LEU A 88 -5.00 -8.46 -4.63
CA LEU A 88 -3.89 -9.36 -4.93
C LEU A 88 -4.31 -10.71 -5.52
N THR A 89 -5.59 -11.07 -5.48
CA THR A 89 -6.12 -12.30 -6.07
C THR A 89 -6.33 -12.23 -7.58
N ASN A 90 -6.34 -11.03 -8.15
CA ASN A 90 -6.67 -10.80 -9.57
C ASN A 90 -5.60 -9.94 -10.27
N LEU A 91 -4.34 -10.22 -10.02
CA LEU A 91 -3.25 -9.55 -10.73
C LEU A 91 -3.25 -9.94 -12.20
N TYR A 92 -3.01 -8.98 -13.09
CA TYR A 92 -2.82 -9.28 -14.52
C TYR A 92 -1.43 -9.87 -14.78
N GLU A 93 -1.28 -10.67 -15.83
CA GLU A 93 -0.07 -11.43 -16.13
C GLU A 93 1.22 -10.59 -16.23
N GLY A 94 1.13 -9.37 -16.72
CA GLY A 94 2.26 -8.43 -16.77
C GLY A 94 2.58 -7.72 -15.45
N HIS A 95 1.85 -8.01 -14.37
CA HIS A 95 2.15 -7.41 -13.06
C HIS A 95 3.35 -8.12 -12.43
N ARG A 96 4.30 -7.37 -11.86
CA ARG A 96 5.53 -7.95 -11.28
C ARG A 96 5.30 -9.00 -10.21
N LEU A 97 4.24 -8.83 -9.42
CA LEU A 97 3.89 -9.78 -8.38
C LEU A 97 3.06 -10.95 -8.90
N TYR A 98 2.71 -10.97 -10.21
CA TYR A 98 1.86 -12.01 -10.77
C TYR A 98 2.41 -13.42 -10.52
N GLY A 99 3.66 -13.67 -10.93
CA GLY A 99 4.31 -14.96 -10.70
C GLY A 99 4.37 -15.35 -9.22
N VAL A 100 4.70 -14.37 -8.34
CA VAL A 100 4.75 -14.62 -6.90
C VAL A 100 3.38 -15.02 -6.35
N TYR A 101 2.31 -14.36 -6.78
CA TYR A 101 0.97 -14.67 -6.30
C TYR A 101 0.38 -15.93 -6.93
N GLN A 102 0.67 -16.22 -8.21
CA GLN A 102 0.18 -17.42 -8.89
C GLN A 102 1.06 -18.63 -8.56
N ASP A 103 2.38 -18.53 -8.79
CA ASP A 103 3.28 -19.68 -8.69
C ASP A 103 3.51 -20.13 -7.24
N LYS A 104 3.52 -19.19 -6.29
CA LYS A 104 3.67 -19.52 -4.87
C LYS A 104 2.35 -19.75 -4.13
N GLY A 105 1.24 -19.79 -4.85
CA GLY A 105 -0.08 -20.05 -4.28
C GLY A 105 -0.60 -18.94 -3.34
N LEU A 106 -0.01 -17.73 -3.35
CA LEU A 106 -0.43 -16.65 -2.46
C LEU A 106 -1.85 -16.17 -2.78
N SER A 107 -2.30 -16.31 -4.03
CA SER A 107 -3.68 -16.00 -4.41
C SER A 107 -4.67 -16.90 -3.65
N GLU A 108 -4.41 -18.21 -3.58
CA GLU A 108 -5.26 -19.15 -2.85
C GLU A 108 -5.20 -18.94 -1.34
N ILE A 109 -4.03 -18.61 -0.82
CA ILE A 109 -3.87 -18.22 0.60
C ILE A 109 -4.69 -16.97 0.90
N THR A 110 -4.68 -15.97 0.02
CA THR A 110 -5.48 -14.75 0.18
C THR A 110 -6.97 -15.05 0.15
N LYS A 111 -7.43 -15.92 -0.73
CA LYS A 111 -8.84 -16.39 -0.75
C LYS A 111 -9.20 -17.14 0.54
N PHE A 112 -8.30 -17.98 1.04
CA PHE A 112 -8.46 -18.63 2.35
C PHE A 112 -8.63 -17.61 3.48
N ILE A 113 -7.82 -16.56 3.50
CA ILE A 113 -7.92 -15.48 4.49
C ILE A 113 -9.28 -14.77 4.40
N TYR A 114 -9.73 -14.41 3.18
CA TYR A 114 -11.07 -13.83 2.98
C TYR A 114 -12.18 -14.73 3.51
N LYS A 115 -12.09 -16.02 3.21
CA LYS A 115 -13.10 -17.00 3.59
C LYS A 115 -13.23 -17.18 5.11
N HIS A 116 -12.12 -17.17 5.82
CA HIS A 116 -12.07 -17.52 7.25
C HIS A 116 -12.04 -16.31 8.19
N SER A 117 -11.98 -15.09 7.68
CA SER A 117 -12.11 -13.87 8.49
C SER A 117 -13.58 -13.56 8.76
N ASP A 118 -13.92 -13.12 9.98
CA ASP A 118 -15.29 -12.76 10.35
C ASP A 118 -15.73 -11.45 9.68
N LEU A 119 -14.77 -10.55 9.48
CA LEU A 119 -14.97 -9.29 8.76
C LEU A 119 -13.82 -9.10 7.76
N VAL A 120 -14.18 -8.81 6.54
CA VAL A 120 -13.23 -8.34 5.50
C VAL A 120 -13.57 -6.90 5.15
N THR A 121 -12.58 -6.00 5.22
CA THR A 121 -12.76 -4.61 4.75
C THR A 121 -11.88 -4.32 3.55
N VAL A 122 -12.47 -3.65 2.57
CA VAL A 122 -11.81 -3.24 1.33
C VAL A 122 -12.09 -1.76 1.03
N THR A 123 -11.33 -1.17 0.11
CA THR A 123 -11.36 0.29 -0.10
C THR A 123 -12.53 0.81 -0.91
N GLN A 124 -13.11 -0.01 -1.80
CA GLN A 124 -14.09 0.46 -2.78
C GLN A 124 -15.04 -0.63 -3.27
N ARG A 125 -16.17 -0.23 -3.84
CA ARG A 125 -17.21 -1.13 -4.31
C ARG A 125 -16.72 -2.14 -5.34
N LYS A 126 -15.97 -1.71 -6.34
CA LYS A 126 -15.43 -2.62 -7.37
C LYS A 126 -14.52 -3.69 -6.81
N PHE A 127 -13.78 -3.38 -5.75
CA PHE A 127 -12.98 -4.35 -5.03
C PHE A 127 -13.89 -5.34 -4.27
N ALA A 128 -14.85 -4.83 -3.53
CA ALA A 128 -15.83 -5.67 -2.81
C ALA A 128 -16.51 -6.65 -3.76
N ASP A 129 -16.99 -6.20 -4.92
CA ASP A 129 -17.65 -7.05 -5.92
C ASP A 129 -16.73 -8.16 -6.46
N ARG A 130 -15.41 -7.93 -6.51
CA ARG A 130 -14.42 -8.91 -6.96
C ARG A 130 -14.12 -10.00 -5.93
N VAL A 131 -14.19 -9.68 -4.66
CA VAL A 131 -13.84 -10.62 -3.57
C VAL A 131 -15.06 -11.22 -2.88
N ALA A 132 -16.25 -10.74 -3.17
CA ALA A 132 -17.49 -11.18 -2.54
C ALA A 132 -17.69 -12.71 -2.57
N SER A 133 -17.31 -13.36 -3.68
CA SER A 133 -17.42 -14.81 -3.81
C SER A 133 -16.46 -15.61 -2.94
N TYR A 134 -15.48 -14.95 -2.33
CA TYR A 134 -14.51 -15.57 -1.43
C TYR A 134 -14.79 -15.31 0.04
N CYS A 135 -15.79 -14.46 0.35
CA CYS A 135 -16.11 -14.05 1.73
C CYS A 135 -17.37 -14.77 2.18
N ASP A 136 -17.24 -15.70 3.12
CA ASP A 136 -18.39 -16.43 3.69
C ASP A 136 -19.09 -15.60 4.78
N HIS A 137 -18.46 -14.53 5.28
CA HIS A 137 -18.92 -13.68 6.37
C HIS A 137 -19.11 -12.23 5.93
N THR A 138 -18.96 -11.28 6.84
CA THR A 138 -19.20 -9.88 6.57
C THR A 138 -18.11 -9.27 5.67
N LEU A 139 -18.52 -8.66 4.56
CA LEU A 139 -17.68 -7.87 3.67
C LEU A 139 -18.16 -6.42 3.72
N ALA A 140 -17.27 -5.50 4.10
CA ALA A 140 -17.59 -4.08 4.21
C ALA A 140 -16.63 -3.19 3.43
N ILE A 141 -17.07 -1.99 3.09
CA ILE A 141 -16.25 -1.00 2.40
C ILE A 141 -15.80 0.06 3.40
N LEU A 142 -14.49 0.08 3.66
CA LEU A 142 -13.82 1.10 4.46
C LEU A 142 -12.91 1.90 3.54
N LYS A 143 -13.34 3.09 3.14
CA LYS A 143 -12.57 3.95 2.24
C LYS A 143 -11.29 4.42 2.91
N ASN A 144 -10.22 4.60 2.10
CA ASN A 144 -9.05 5.31 2.57
C ASN A 144 -9.43 6.72 3.01
N SER A 145 -9.02 7.11 4.20
CA SER A 145 -9.28 8.42 4.77
C SER A 145 -7.99 9.09 5.22
N ILE A 146 -8.01 10.40 5.22
CA ILE A 146 -6.90 11.24 5.65
C ILE A 146 -7.35 11.98 6.90
N ASP A 147 -6.55 11.92 7.94
CA ASP A 147 -6.77 12.75 9.12
C ASP A 147 -6.27 14.17 8.86
N TYR A 148 -7.20 15.06 8.57
CA TYR A 148 -6.90 16.48 8.32
C TYR A 148 -6.42 17.23 9.58
N ASN A 149 -6.47 16.63 10.78
CA ASN A 149 -5.92 17.22 11.99
C ASN A 149 -4.40 17.02 12.10
N LEU A 150 -3.83 16.14 11.29
CA LEU A 150 -2.38 15.98 11.25
C LEU A 150 -1.70 17.25 10.70
N PRO A 151 -0.60 17.71 11.33
CA PRO A 151 0.09 18.95 10.93
C PRO A 151 0.49 18.98 9.45
N CYS A 152 0.85 17.83 8.87
CA CYS A 152 1.24 17.73 7.46
C CYS A 152 0.10 18.10 6.49
N TRP A 153 -1.19 17.98 6.91
CA TRP A 153 -2.35 18.36 6.10
C TRP A 153 -2.87 19.75 6.44
N ASN A 154 -2.53 20.28 7.63
CA ASN A 154 -2.91 21.60 8.10
C ASN A 154 -1.83 22.66 7.84
N MET A 155 -0.83 22.36 7.04
CA MET A 155 0.14 23.39 6.64
C MET A 155 -0.60 24.56 5.98
N PRO A 156 -0.32 25.82 6.39
CA PRO A 156 -0.81 26.98 5.69
C PRO A 156 -0.47 26.80 4.20
N ARG A 157 -1.45 26.98 3.33
CA ARG A 157 -1.16 27.00 1.90
C ARG A 157 -0.07 28.03 1.70
N MET A 158 1.12 27.60 1.37
CA MET A 158 2.13 28.51 0.85
C MET A 158 1.53 29.11 -0.42
N ILE A 159 0.99 30.30 -0.29
CA ILE A 159 0.57 31.12 -1.44
C ILE A 159 1.89 31.49 -2.11
N HIS A 160 2.39 30.59 -2.94
CA HIS A 160 3.45 30.99 -3.84
C HIS A 160 2.89 32.17 -4.64
N PRO A 161 3.56 33.34 -4.62
CA PRO A 161 3.16 34.45 -5.48
C PRO A 161 2.98 33.82 -6.87
N ARG A 162 1.83 34.07 -7.49
CA ARG A 162 1.39 33.43 -8.74
C ARG A 162 2.51 33.53 -9.78
N LYS A 163 3.45 32.62 -9.74
CA LYS A 163 4.32 32.37 -10.89
C LYS A 163 3.36 31.86 -11.97
N LYS A 164 3.47 32.39 -13.15
CA LYS A 164 2.67 31.98 -14.32
C LYS A 164 2.85 30.50 -14.68
N MET A 165 3.61 29.74 -13.89
CA MET A 165 4.04 28.37 -14.15
C MET A 165 3.17 27.39 -13.39
N CYS A 166 2.51 26.47 -14.11
CA CYS A 166 1.85 25.31 -13.55
C CYS A 166 2.88 24.23 -13.19
N ARG A 167 2.81 23.71 -11.97
CA ARG A 167 3.61 22.57 -11.55
C ARG A 167 2.73 21.31 -11.55
N PHE A 168 3.23 20.28 -12.19
CA PHE A 168 2.60 18.96 -12.26
C PHE A 168 3.51 17.97 -11.55
N GLY A 169 2.95 17.17 -10.67
CA GLY A 169 3.67 16.13 -9.97
C GLY A 169 3.12 14.74 -10.30
N TRP A 170 3.99 13.77 -10.44
CA TRP A 170 3.65 12.36 -10.40
C TRP A 170 4.47 11.70 -9.28
N ALA A 171 3.81 10.93 -8.43
CA ALA A 171 4.45 10.17 -7.37
C ALA A 171 3.96 8.72 -7.42
N GLY A 172 4.88 7.78 -7.44
CA GLY A 172 4.52 6.37 -7.48
C GLY A 172 5.74 5.48 -7.32
N GLY A 173 5.54 4.32 -6.72
CA GLY A 173 6.56 3.28 -6.58
C GLY A 173 6.77 2.50 -7.88
N ILE A 174 7.71 1.58 -7.80
CA ILE A 174 8.14 0.71 -8.91
C ILE A 174 7.08 -0.26 -9.44
N HIS A 175 5.94 -0.39 -8.74
CA HIS A 175 4.84 -1.28 -9.15
C HIS A 175 3.79 -0.61 -10.03
N HIS A 176 3.94 0.70 -10.34
CA HIS A 176 3.00 1.50 -11.12
C HIS A 176 3.29 1.53 -12.62
N GLU A 177 3.91 0.49 -13.19
CA GLU A 177 4.31 0.48 -14.60
C GLU A 177 3.14 0.70 -15.56
N GLN A 178 1.98 0.10 -15.28
CA GLN A 178 0.80 0.28 -16.14
C GLN A 178 0.24 1.70 -16.04
N ASP A 179 0.22 2.28 -14.83
CA ASP A 179 -0.23 3.65 -14.64
C ASP A 179 0.67 4.62 -15.41
N VAL A 180 1.99 4.38 -15.38
CA VAL A 180 2.97 5.15 -16.15
C VAL A 180 2.74 5.02 -17.65
N LYS A 181 2.39 3.82 -18.15
CA LYS A 181 2.04 3.60 -19.57
C LYS A 181 0.79 4.39 -19.97
N TYR A 182 -0.23 4.43 -19.13
CA TYR A 182 -1.43 5.26 -19.36
C TYR A 182 -1.12 6.75 -19.34
N PHE A 183 -0.11 7.16 -18.58
CA PHE A 183 0.34 8.54 -18.50
C PHE A 183 1.26 8.95 -19.66
N ALA A 184 1.67 7.99 -20.51
CA ALA A 184 2.56 8.24 -21.64
C ALA A 184 2.02 9.33 -22.56
N GLY A 185 2.86 10.33 -22.86
CA GLY A 185 2.52 11.45 -23.73
C GLY A 185 1.70 12.57 -23.08
N VAL A 186 1.12 12.38 -21.90
CA VAL A 186 0.39 13.43 -21.17
C VAL A 186 1.25 14.68 -20.94
N PRO A 187 2.50 14.57 -20.44
CA PRO A 187 3.36 15.73 -20.27
C PRO A 187 3.61 16.49 -21.59
N HIS A 188 3.79 15.75 -22.68
CA HIS A 188 3.99 16.36 -24.00
C HIS A 188 2.76 17.15 -24.45
N PHE A 189 1.58 16.53 -24.36
CA PHE A 189 0.31 17.17 -24.73
C PHE A 189 0.05 18.44 -23.92
N VAL A 190 0.26 18.38 -22.60
CA VAL A 190 0.08 19.53 -21.70
C VAL A 190 1.06 20.66 -22.04
N ASN A 191 2.33 20.33 -22.27
CA ASN A 191 3.34 21.30 -22.69
C ASN A 191 2.99 21.98 -24.01
N GLN A 192 2.43 21.25 -24.97
CA GLN A 192 1.95 21.84 -26.22
C GLN A 192 0.76 22.79 -26.01
N ARG A 193 -0.15 22.43 -25.09
CA ARG A 193 -1.38 23.19 -24.87
C ARG A 193 -1.18 24.46 -24.06
N LEU A 194 -0.33 24.42 -23.05
CA LEU A 194 -0.11 25.52 -22.10
C LEU A 194 1.13 26.36 -22.38
N GLY A 195 1.98 25.93 -23.29
CA GLY A 195 3.33 26.45 -23.45
C GLY A 195 4.29 25.81 -22.47
N ARG A 196 5.43 25.35 -22.95
CA ARG A 196 6.42 24.63 -22.18
C ARG A 196 7.01 25.46 -21.04
N GLU A 197 7.21 26.74 -21.31
CA GLU A 197 7.74 27.71 -20.35
C GLU A 197 6.81 27.96 -19.17
N ASN A 198 5.51 27.61 -19.33
CA ASN A 198 4.48 27.71 -18.31
C ASN A 198 4.27 26.40 -17.53
N CYS A 199 5.02 25.36 -17.82
CA CYS A 199 4.89 24.04 -17.24
C CYS A 199 6.18 23.57 -16.58
N ARG A 200 6.07 22.98 -15.38
CA ARG A 200 7.13 22.23 -14.72
C ARG A 200 6.58 20.87 -14.28
N TRP A 201 7.41 19.85 -14.45
CA TRP A 201 7.08 18.47 -14.11
C TRP A 201 8.04 17.95 -13.05
N ASP A 202 7.50 17.40 -11.98
CA ASP A 202 8.26 16.79 -10.89
C ASP A 202 7.82 15.32 -10.76
N PHE A 203 8.78 14.38 -10.87
CA PHE A 203 8.54 12.94 -10.80
C PHE A 203 9.20 12.38 -9.55
N TYR A 204 8.38 11.80 -8.65
CA TYR A 204 8.80 11.27 -7.36
C TYR A 204 8.73 9.75 -7.35
N GLY A 205 9.66 9.12 -6.63
CA GLY A 205 9.73 7.66 -6.45
C GLY A 205 10.99 7.03 -7.05
N TYR A 206 11.96 7.84 -7.49
CA TYR A 206 13.26 7.39 -7.97
C TYR A 206 14.01 6.63 -6.85
N PRO A 207 14.73 5.52 -7.17
CA PRO A 207 15.48 4.80 -6.16
C PRO A 207 16.44 5.71 -5.42
N PRO A 208 16.56 5.59 -4.08
CA PRO A 208 17.51 6.38 -3.31
C PRO A 208 18.95 6.21 -3.79
N PRO A 209 19.84 7.20 -3.58
CA PRO A 209 21.24 7.14 -4.06
C PRO A 209 22.02 5.95 -3.53
N GLU A 210 21.70 5.46 -2.35
CA GLU A 210 22.29 4.29 -1.69
C GLU A 210 21.83 2.94 -2.27
N THR A 211 20.85 2.94 -3.16
CA THR A 211 20.40 1.72 -3.84
C THR A 211 21.55 1.16 -4.71
N PRO A 212 21.93 -0.13 -4.55
CA PRO A 212 23.01 -0.73 -5.33
C PRO A 212 22.81 -0.52 -6.84
N ALA A 213 23.89 -0.28 -7.56
CA ALA A 213 23.85 0.09 -8.99
C ALA A 213 23.26 -1.03 -9.88
N ASP A 214 23.36 -2.27 -9.44
CA ASP A 214 22.81 -3.49 -10.07
C ASP A 214 21.42 -3.86 -9.58
N ASP A 215 20.82 -3.06 -8.69
CA ASP A 215 19.46 -3.28 -8.22
C ASP A 215 18.47 -3.12 -9.38
N TRP A 216 17.58 -4.09 -9.51
CA TRP A 216 16.53 -4.15 -10.54
C TRP A 216 15.62 -2.92 -10.56
N GLN A 217 15.52 -2.17 -9.47
CA GLN A 217 14.75 -0.94 -9.38
C GLN A 217 15.22 0.10 -10.40
N TRP A 218 16.52 0.14 -10.70
CA TRP A 218 17.07 1.06 -11.70
C TRP A 218 16.54 0.81 -13.11
N ASP A 219 16.37 -0.47 -13.50
CA ASP A 219 15.85 -0.82 -14.83
C ASP A 219 14.37 -0.44 -14.97
N VAL A 220 13.60 -0.59 -13.90
CA VAL A 220 12.22 -0.09 -13.86
C VAL A 220 12.16 1.40 -14.05
N TRP A 221 12.99 2.12 -13.32
CA TRP A 221 13.02 3.57 -13.41
C TRP A 221 13.54 4.07 -14.76
N LYS A 222 14.48 3.39 -15.40
CA LYS A 222 14.88 3.67 -16.78
C LYS A 222 13.68 3.53 -17.72
N SER A 223 12.88 2.47 -17.56
CA SER A 223 11.64 2.27 -18.32
C SER A 223 10.64 3.40 -18.08
N TYR A 224 10.37 3.75 -16.82
CA TYR A 224 9.47 4.84 -16.45
C TYR A 224 9.93 6.18 -17.02
N ARG A 225 11.20 6.50 -16.88
CA ARG A 225 11.81 7.71 -17.44
C ARG A 225 11.56 7.79 -18.94
N ASN A 226 11.79 6.70 -19.66
CA ASN A 226 11.60 6.67 -21.10
C ASN A 226 10.13 6.92 -21.50
N ILE A 227 9.19 6.41 -20.73
CA ILE A 227 7.74 6.60 -20.95
C ILE A 227 7.33 8.03 -20.57
N LEU A 228 7.67 8.49 -19.37
CA LEU A 228 7.26 9.77 -18.83
C LEU A 228 7.86 10.93 -19.63
N LEU A 229 9.12 10.79 -20.06
CA LEU A 229 9.82 11.83 -20.82
C LEU A 229 9.64 11.72 -22.33
N LYS A 230 8.83 10.78 -22.81
CA LYS A 230 8.51 10.63 -24.22
C LYS A 230 7.86 11.92 -24.75
N GLY A 231 8.53 12.57 -25.70
CA GLY A 231 8.05 13.82 -26.29
C GLY A 231 8.56 15.11 -25.63
N PHE A 232 9.36 15.01 -24.54
CA PHE A 232 10.13 16.17 -24.07
C PHE A 232 11.29 16.48 -25.03
N LYS A 233 11.03 17.30 -26.03
CA LYS A 233 12.05 17.76 -26.99
C LYS A 233 12.67 19.08 -26.53
N GLY A 234 13.99 19.14 -26.40
CA GLY A 234 14.77 20.33 -26.05
C GLY A 234 14.51 20.84 -24.62
N GLY A 235 15.47 21.48 -23.96
CA GLY A 235 15.42 22.10 -22.62
C GLY A 235 14.77 21.30 -21.48
N LYS A 236 15.20 21.47 -20.26
CA LYS A 236 14.73 20.71 -19.10
C LYS A 236 13.68 21.51 -18.33
N ASN A 237 12.40 21.12 -18.41
CA ASN A 237 11.33 21.64 -17.54
C ASN A 237 10.75 20.52 -16.65
N TRP A 238 11.60 19.56 -16.28
CA TRP A 238 11.26 18.45 -15.43
C TRP A 238 12.42 18.11 -14.48
N ASP A 239 12.09 17.57 -13.31
CA ASP A 239 13.02 17.00 -12.34
C ASP A 239 12.55 15.64 -11.88
N ILE A 240 13.52 14.81 -11.45
CA ILE A 240 13.29 13.51 -10.83
C ILE A 240 13.74 13.61 -9.39
N HIS A 241 12.88 13.14 -8.48
CA HIS A 241 13.13 13.15 -7.04
C HIS A 241 13.17 11.71 -6.51
N TYR A 242 14.05 11.48 -5.56
CA TYR A 242 14.16 10.18 -4.89
C TYR A 242 12.86 9.84 -4.13
N ALA A 243 12.60 8.54 -3.96
CA ALA A 243 11.63 8.10 -2.99
C ALA A 243 12.09 8.59 -1.61
N LEU A 244 11.19 9.24 -0.89
CA LEU A 244 11.45 9.54 0.52
C LEU A 244 11.43 8.18 1.23
N GLY A 245 12.50 7.90 1.97
CA GLY A 245 12.56 6.74 2.85
C GLY A 245 11.42 6.82 3.88
N PRO A 246 11.01 5.70 4.47
CA PRO A 246 10.16 5.75 5.65
C PRO A 246 10.99 6.38 6.78
N ASP A 247 10.62 7.59 7.18
CA ASP A 247 11.01 8.15 8.47
C ASP A 247 10.27 7.43 9.60
#